data_4536ce0d29d6c5c50d3479a80e85d0f9
#
_entry.id   4536ce0d29d6c5c50d3479a80e85d0f9
#
_cell.length_a   1.000
_cell.length_b   1.000
_cell.length_c   1.000
_cell.angle_alpha   90.00
_cell.angle_beta   90.00
_cell.angle_gamma   90.00
#
_symmetry.space_group_name_H-M   'P 1'
#
loop_
_entity.id
_entity.type
_entity.pdbx_description
1 polymer ?
#
loop_
_entity_poly.entity_id
_entity_poly.type
_entity_poly.pdbx_seq_one_letter_code
_entity_poly.pdbx_strand_id
1 'polypeptide(L)'
;ERAGIPWVNGESTSPKLTKRGFKYFFRVTPHDGEFTQLMFEFMNDFNKKNDGALKTLGILHEDTLWGSDSGSTQNKMAKKQKYKVVEKIAYKAKTTTLDSEVQRLKAKNPDVLLPSSYTSDAYLFLNTASKLNYSPKLLVAQNAGYTDPKFIATMGSKAEGVITRSPFNTDLAKTIPLIGDINRLFKKHSGGRDLSDVPARAFTGFMALAQAINVAGSTDPKAIQTALQNIDIGPETLIVPYRGVKFGKDGQNTKTRGILMQVQNGKYCTVYPF
;
A
#
# COMPACT_ATOMS: atom_id res chain seq x y z
N GLU A 1 -9.45 17.20 -15.00
CA GLU A 1 -10.80 17.67 -15.27
C GLU A 1 -10.80 18.89 -16.20
N ARG A 2 -10.23 20.04 -15.80
CA ARG A 2 -10.28 21.28 -16.61
C ARG A 2 -9.69 21.14 -18.02
N ALA A 3 -8.61 20.36 -18.16
CA ALA A 3 -7.97 20.11 -19.45
C ALA A 3 -8.68 19.03 -20.28
N GLY A 4 -9.68 18.32 -19.73
CA GLY A 4 -10.35 17.22 -20.40
C GLY A 4 -9.45 16.03 -20.72
N ILE A 5 -8.30 15.90 -20.05
CA ILE A 5 -7.32 14.83 -20.28
C ILE A 5 -7.51 13.72 -19.25
N PRO A 6 -7.66 12.45 -19.66
CA PRO A 6 -7.73 11.32 -18.74
C PRO A 6 -6.44 11.16 -17.92
N TRP A 7 -6.60 10.94 -16.63
CA TRP A 7 -5.53 10.66 -15.70
C TRP A 7 -5.69 9.27 -15.11
N VAL A 8 -4.76 8.37 -15.41
CA VAL A 8 -4.73 7.03 -14.82
C VAL A 8 -3.70 7.02 -13.69
N ASN A 9 -4.20 6.87 -12.46
CA ASN A 9 -3.40 6.88 -11.25
C ASN A 9 -3.07 5.46 -10.79
N GLY A 10 -1.78 5.15 -10.71
CA GLY A 10 -1.27 3.88 -10.16
C GLY A 10 -0.88 3.93 -8.68
N GLU A 11 -0.68 5.13 -8.11
CA GLU A 11 0.05 5.25 -6.84
C GLU A 11 -0.79 5.79 -5.69
N SER A 12 -1.38 6.97 -5.84
CA SER A 12 -2.03 7.67 -4.73
C SER A 12 -3.27 6.94 -4.21
N THR A 13 -3.31 6.60 -2.91
CA THR A 13 -4.28 5.67 -2.33
C THR A 13 -5.34 6.32 -1.43
N SER A 14 -5.29 7.66 -1.17
CA SER A 14 -6.33 8.32 -0.38
C SER A 14 -7.72 8.05 -0.96
N PRO A 15 -8.70 7.55 -0.15
CA PRO A 15 -10.06 7.31 -0.62
C PRO A 15 -10.78 8.56 -1.14
N LYS A 16 -10.34 9.75 -0.73
CA LYS A 16 -10.97 11.02 -1.14
C LYS A 16 -10.75 11.35 -2.61
N LEU A 17 -9.72 10.78 -3.25
CA LEU A 17 -9.38 11.11 -4.64
C LEU A 17 -10.50 10.75 -5.62
N THR A 18 -11.15 9.60 -5.45
CA THR A 18 -12.26 9.13 -6.30
C THR A 18 -13.64 9.61 -5.82
N LYS A 19 -13.70 10.35 -4.68
CA LYS A 19 -14.96 10.91 -4.15
C LYS A 19 -15.20 12.37 -4.57
N ARG A 20 -14.35 12.93 -5.44
CA ARG A 20 -14.43 14.32 -5.89
C ARG A 20 -15.40 14.53 -7.06
N GLY A 21 -16.00 13.45 -7.58
CA GLY A 21 -16.89 13.52 -8.74
C GLY A 21 -16.17 13.76 -10.08
N PHE A 22 -14.87 13.53 -10.13
CA PHE A 22 -14.08 13.70 -11.35
C PHE A 22 -14.44 12.62 -12.38
N LYS A 23 -14.58 13.00 -13.65
CA LYS A 23 -14.91 12.11 -14.77
C LYS A 23 -13.67 11.61 -15.52
N TYR A 24 -12.55 12.31 -15.38
CA TYR A 24 -11.29 12.04 -16.09
C TYR A 24 -10.21 11.45 -15.18
N PHE A 25 -10.54 11.13 -13.91
CA PHE A 25 -9.61 10.51 -12.97
C PHE A 25 -9.95 9.04 -12.77
N PHE A 26 -8.99 8.16 -13.04
CA PHE A 26 -9.12 6.71 -12.93
C PHE A 26 -8.00 6.16 -12.07
N ARG A 27 -8.31 5.31 -11.09
CA ARG A 27 -7.30 4.70 -10.21
C ARG A 27 -7.30 3.19 -10.33
N VAL A 28 -6.16 2.62 -10.77
CA VAL A 28 -6.01 1.15 -10.93
C VAL A 28 -5.69 0.44 -9.62
N THR A 29 -5.02 1.10 -8.67
CA THR A 29 -4.58 0.50 -7.40
C THR A 29 -5.71 0.47 -6.36
N PRO A 30 -5.66 -0.44 -5.36
CA PRO A 30 -6.54 -0.38 -4.20
C PRO A 30 -6.39 0.97 -3.48
N HIS A 31 -7.44 1.47 -2.84
CA HIS A 31 -7.34 2.61 -1.95
C HIS A 31 -7.07 2.20 -0.48
N ASP A 32 -6.69 3.15 0.36
CA ASP A 32 -6.31 2.88 1.75
C ASP A 32 -7.42 2.18 2.56
N GLY A 33 -8.69 2.37 2.21
CA GLY A 33 -9.80 1.64 2.85
C GLY A 33 -9.74 0.14 2.58
N GLU A 34 -9.44 -0.27 1.33
CA GLU A 34 -9.30 -1.68 0.96
C GLU A 34 -8.05 -2.30 1.59
N PHE A 35 -6.93 -1.58 1.56
CA PHE A 35 -5.70 -2.03 2.22
C PHE A 35 -5.87 -2.14 3.74
N THR A 36 -6.52 -1.18 4.38
CA THR A 36 -6.80 -1.25 5.82
C THR A 36 -7.71 -2.42 6.14
N GLN A 37 -8.72 -2.70 5.32
CA GLN A 37 -9.57 -3.87 5.47
C GLN A 37 -8.73 -5.16 5.45
N LEU A 38 -7.81 -5.31 4.49
CA LEU A 38 -6.90 -6.44 4.39
C LEU A 38 -6.00 -6.60 5.63
N MET A 39 -5.46 -5.50 6.17
CA MET A 39 -4.64 -5.51 7.39
C MET A 39 -5.45 -6.03 8.59
N PHE A 40 -6.71 -5.62 8.71
CA PHE A 40 -7.58 -6.08 9.79
C PHE A 40 -8.08 -7.51 9.59
N GLU A 41 -8.30 -7.95 8.37
CA GLU A 41 -8.59 -9.37 8.05
C GLU A 41 -7.43 -10.27 8.49
N PHE A 42 -6.20 -9.89 8.17
CA PHE A 42 -5.01 -10.58 8.64
C PHE A 42 -4.95 -10.66 10.17
N MET A 43 -5.14 -9.54 10.87
CA MET A 43 -5.12 -9.52 12.35
C MET A 43 -6.23 -10.39 12.95
N ASN A 44 -7.42 -10.39 12.34
CA ASN A 44 -8.54 -11.23 12.77
C ASN A 44 -8.24 -12.72 12.56
N ASP A 45 -7.67 -13.08 11.41
CA ASP A 45 -7.31 -14.48 11.13
C ASP A 45 -6.13 -14.94 12.01
N PHE A 46 -5.18 -14.05 12.30
CA PHE A 46 -4.15 -14.29 13.31
C PHE A 46 -4.75 -14.54 14.69
N ASN A 47 -5.70 -13.73 15.12
CA ASN A 47 -6.38 -13.86 16.40
C ASN A 47 -7.18 -15.18 16.53
N LYS A 48 -7.82 -15.63 15.45
CA LYS A 48 -8.51 -16.94 15.44
C LYS A 48 -7.56 -18.11 15.71
N LYS A 49 -6.31 -18.00 15.23
CA LYS A 49 -5.28 -19.04 15.37
C LYS A 49 -4.47 -18.91 16.67
N ASN A 50 -4.55 -17.78 17.38
CA ASN A 50 -3.71 -17.45 18.53
C ASN A 50 -4.52 -16.89 19.72
N ASP A 51 -5.71 -17.43 19.98
CA ASP A 51 -6.57 -17.16 21.14
C ASP A 51 -6.80 -15.66 21.43
N GLY A 52 -6.91 -14.85 20.37
CA GLY A 52 -7.15 -13.42 20.50
C GLY A 52 -5.97 -12.63 21.07
N ALA A 53 -4.75 -12.98 20.70
CA ALA A 53 -3.50 -12.38 21.22
C ALA A 53 -3.37 -10.87 20.91
N LEU A 54 -4.02 -10.39 19.86
CA LEU A 54 -3.96 -8.98 19.42
C LEU A 54 -5.24 -8.27 19.84
N LYS A 55 -5.17 -7.34 20.81
CA LYS A 55 -6.33 -6.61 21.37
C LYS A 55 -6.18 -5.09 21.25
N THR A 56 -4.95 -4.60 21.35
CA THR A 56 -4.64 -3.18 21.43
C THR A 56 -3.84 -2.69 20.23
N LEU A 57 -4.18 -1.48 19.77
CA LEU A 57 -3.53 -0.86 18.61
C LEU A 57 -2.89 0.47 18.97
N GLY A 58 -1.69 0.71 18.44
CA GLY A 58 -1.08 2.01 18.27
C GLY A 58 -1.23 2.44 16.82
N ILE A 59 -1.57 3.70 16.58
CA ILE A 59 -1.64 4.30 15.25
C ILE A 59 -0.65 5.46 15.22
N LEU A 60 0.29 5.42 14.27
CA LEU A 60 1.29 6.46 14.06
C LEU A 60 1.23 6.93 12.60
N HIS A 61 1.01 8.20 12.34
CA HIS A 61 0.94 8.68 10.96
C HIS A 61 1.51 10.09 10.80
N GLU A 62 2.07 10.36 9.62
CA GLU A 62 2.45 11.71 9.24
C GLU A 62 1.20 12.59 8.99
N ASP A 63 1.35 13.91 8.97
CA ASP A 63 0.25 14.86 8.97
C ASP A 63 -0.22 15.35 7.60
N THR A 64 0.36 14.83 6.49
CA THR A 64 -0.16 15.17 5.16
C THR A 64 -1.52 14.51 4.89
N LEU A 65 -2.12 14.82 3.74
CA LEU A 65 -3.42 14.27 3.36
C LEU A 65 -3.42 12.74 3.42
N TRP A 66 -2.35 12.09 2.94
CA TRP A 66 -2.29 10.62 2.89
C TRP A 66 -2.21 10.02 4.31
N GLY A 67 -1.28 10.45 5.13
CA GLY A 67 -1.11 9.92 6.49
C GLY A 67 -2.34 10.20 7.36
N SER A 68 -2.90 11.40 7.27
CA SER A 68 -4.14 11.78 7.99
C SER A 68 -5.32 10.92 7.58
N ASP A 69 -5.51 10.64 6.29
CA ASP A 69 -6.58 9.76 5.78
C ASP A 69 -6.33 8.31 6.20
N SER A 70 -5.09 7.81 6.13
CA SER A 70 -4.72 6.47 6.59
C SER A 70 -5.00 6.30 8.09
N GLY A 71 -4.50 7.19 8.94
CA GLY A 71 -4.72 7.13 10.38
C GLY A 71 -6.21 7.25 10.76
N SER A 72 -6.99 8.05 10.03
CA SER A 72 -8.44 8.14 10.21
C SER A 72 -9.14 6.83 9.82
N THR A 73 -8.74 6.23 8.69
CA THR A 73 -9.31 4.98 8.18
C THR A 73 -9.01 3.82 9.11
N GLN A 74 -7.75 3.70 9.57
CA GLN A 74 -7.32 2.70 10.56
C GLN A 74 -8.11 2.82 11.87
N ASN A 75 -8.29 4.05 12.38
CA ASN A 75 -9.03 4.27 13.62
C ASN A 75 -10.53 3.93 13.49
N LYS A 76 -11.15 4.24 12.35
CA LYS A 76 -12.54 3.84 12.07
C LYS A 76 -12.68 2.33 11.97
N MET A 77 -11.73 1.67 11.30
CA MET A 77 -11.73 0.21 11.16
C MET A 77 -11.50 -0.47 12.50
N ALA A 78 -10.58 0.04 13.35
CA ALA A 78 -10.36 -0.45 14.70
C ALA A 78 -11.66 -0.47 15.51
N LYS A 79 -12.41 0.64 15.51
CA LYS A 79 -13.71 0.71 16.18
C LYS A 79 -14.71 -0.31 15.62
N LYS A 80 -14.82 -0.43 14.29
CA LYS A 80 -15.72 -1.38 13.63
C LYS A 80 -15.38 -2.84 13.99
N GLN A 81 -14.09 -3.17 14.10
CA GLN A 81 -13.58 -4.50 14.38
C GLN A 81 -13.33 -4.76 15.89
N LYS A 82 -13.75 -3.82 16.76
CA LYS A 82 -13.66 -3.92 18.23
C LYS A 82 -12.24 -4.02 18.79
N TYR A 83 -11.24 -3.46 18.08
CA TYR A 83 -9.90 -3.28 18.63
C TYR A 83 -9.83 -2.00 19.47
N LYS A 84 -9.09 -2.06 20.58
CA LYS A 84 -8.85 -0.89 21.44
C LYS A 84 -7.65 -0.09 20.93
N VAL A 85 -7.87 1.12 20.42
CA VAL A 85 -6.78 2.05 20.12
C VAL A 85 -6.31 2.67 21.41
N VAL A 86 -5.10 2.33 21.85
CA VAL A 86 -4.50 2.81 23.12
C VAL A 86 -3.65 4.05 22.90
N GLU A 87 -3.17 4.29 21.68
CA GLU A 87 -2.46 5.50 21.32
C GLU A 87 -2.67 5.83 19.83
N LYS A 88 -2.93 7.10 19.52
CA LYS A 88 -2.98 7.61 18.16
C LYS A 88 -2.18 8.90 18.08
N ILE A 89 -1.15 8.90 17.25
CA ILE A 89 -0.19 9.99 17.10
C ILE A 89 -0.15 10.45 15.66
N ALA A 90 -0.39 11.75 15.45
CA ALA A 90 -0.02 12.45 14.23
C ALA A 90 1.28 13.19 14.47
N TYR A 91 2.24 13.06 13.57
CA TYR A 91 3.50 13.81 13.62
C TYR A 91 3.71 14.60 12.33
N LYS A 92 4.54 15.63 12.38
CA LYS A 92 4.84 16.46 11.21
C LYS A 92 5.67 15.66 10.20
N ALA A 93 5.20 15.57 8.95
CA ALA A 93 5.94 14.92 7.87
C ALA A 93 7.34 15.50 7.70
N LYS A 94 8.33 14.65 7.47
CA LYS A 94 9.76 15.01 7.38
C LYS A 94 10.30 15.63 8.67
N THR A 95 9.79 15.22 9.82
CA THR A 95 10.35 15.62 11.12
C THR A 95 11.78 15.12 11.28
N THR A 96 12.53 15.78 12.15
CA THR A 96 13.92 15.39 12.46
C THR A 96 14.03 14.50 13.70
N THR A 97 12.95 14.35 14.47
CA THR A 97 12.90 13.51 15.68
C THR A 97 11.53 12.88 15.87
N LEU A 98 11.50 11.68 16.43
CA LEU A 98 10.30 10.95 16.87
C LEU A 98 10.48 10.38 18.29
N ASP A 99 11.40 10.96 19.08
CA ASP A 99 11.71 10.45 20.42
C ASP A 99 10.47 10.48 21.33
N SER A 100 9.71 11.58 21.32
CA SER A 100 8.45 11.73 22.10
C SER A 100 7.39 10.72 21.68
N GLU A 101 7.19 10.56 20.38
CA GLU A 101 6.21 9.67 19.79
C GLU A 101 6.52 8.22 20.14
N VAL A 102 7.79 7.81 20.03
CA VAL A 102 8.23 6.45 20.36
C VAL A 102 8.12 6.20 21.86
N GLN A 103 8.47 7.16 22.72
CA GLN A 103 8.30 7.03 24.17
C GLN A 103 6.83 6.83 24.57
N ARG A 104 5.90 7.58 23.94
CA ARG A 104 4.46 7.42 24.15
C ARG A 104 3.97 6.03 23.71
N LEU A 105 4.40 5.56 22.54
CA LEU A 105 4.09 4.21 22.06
C LEU A 105 4.65 3.15 22.99
N LYS A 106 5.90 3.29 23.45
CA LYS A 106 6.54 2.38 24.39
C LYS A 106 5.78 2.31 25.73
N ALA A 107 5.36 3.46 26.27
CA ALA A 107 4.59 3.51 27.52
C ALA A 107 3.21 2.86 27.39
N LYS A 108 2.54 2.94 26.22
CA LYS A 108 1.24 2.30 25.97
C LYS A 108 1.35 0.85 25.52
N ASN A 109 2.50 0.46 25.00
CA ASN A 109 2.86 -0.89 24.57
C ASN A 109 1.72 -1.63 23.81
N PRO A 110 1.24 -1.10 22.69
CA PRO A 110 0.18 -1.75 21.90
C PRO A 110 0.62 -3.11 21.38
N ASP A 111 -0.34 -4.06 21.23
CA ASP A 111 -0.04 -5.35 20.62
C ASP A 111 0.33 -5.20 19.14
N VAL A 112 -0.32 -4.27 18.45
CA VAL A 112 -0.01 -3.96 17.03
C VAL A 112 0.23 -2.47 16.87
N LEU A 113 1.29 -2.12 16.15
CA LEU A 113 1.54 -0.77 15.66
C LEU A 113 1.19 -0.68 14.18
N LEU A 114 0.37 0.31 13.82
CA LEU A 114 -0.06 0.61 12.46
C LEU A 114 0.56 1.95 12.00
N PRO A 115 1.80 1.95 11.47
CA PRO A 115 2.43 3.19 11.03
C PRO A 115 2.07 3.52 9.56
N SER A 116 1.90 4.82 9.27
CA SER A 116 1.76 5.39 7.94
C SER A 116 2.81 6.50 7.78
N SER A 117 3.95 6.15 7.18
CA SER A 117 5.14 7.01 7.11
C SER A 117 5.79 6.96 5.73
N TYR A 118 6.24 8.11 5.23
CA TYR A 118 7.11 8.15 4.05
C TYR A 118 8.53 7.66 4.40
N THR A 119 9.38 7.49 3.39
CA THR A 119 10.67 6.82 3.51
C THR A 119 11.57 7.38 4.62
N SER A 120 11.79 8.70 4.67
CA SER A 120 12.61 9.33 5.70
C SER A 120 12.08 9.08 7.11
N ASP A 121 10.77 9.18 7.25
CA ASP A 121 10.10 9.10 8.55
C ASP A 121 9.99 7.65 9.05
N ALA A 122 9.83 6.68 8.12
CA ALA A 122 9.88 5.25 8.44
C ALA A 122 11.26 4.84 8.95
N TYR A 123 12.32 5.34 8.31
CA TYR A 123 13.70 5.10 8.74
C TYR A 123 13.98 5.75 10.10
N LEU A 124 13.54 6.99 10.28
CA LEU A 124 13.65 7.71 11.55
C LEU A 124 12.93 6.96 12.67
N PHE A 125 11.69 6.52 12.42
CA PHE A 125 10.92 5.76 13.40
C PHE A 125 11.64 4.49 13.85
N LEU A 126 12.11 3.64 12.92
CA LEU A 126 12.78 2.38 13.27
C LEU A 126 14.12 2.63 13.98
N ASN A 127 14.88 3.65 13.57
CA ASN A 127 16.11 4.02 14.25
C ASN A 127 15.85 4.53 15.67
N THR A 128 14.83 5.38 15.85
CA THR A 128 14.46 5.91 17.18
C THR A 128 13.91 4.79 18.07
N ALA A 129 13.09 3.90 17.53
CA ALA A 129 12.56 2.75 18.26
C ALA A 129 13.70 1.84 18.75
N SER A 130 14.67 1.54 17.89
CA SER A 130 15.87 0.78 18.25
C SER A 130 16.70 1.48 19.34
N LYS A 131 16.97 2.80 19.19
CA LYS A 131 17.71 3.62 20.17
C LYS A 131 17.03 3.62 21.55
N LEU A 132 15.70 3.66 21.57
CA LEU A 132 14.91 3.71 22.80
C LEU A 132 14.53 2.30 23.31
N ASN A 133 15.07 1.24 22.73
CA ASN A 133 14.74 -0.15 23.09
C ASN A 133 13.22 -0.38 23.07
N TYR A 134 12.56 0.06 22.02
CA TYR A 134 11.16 -0.20 21.77
C TYR A 134 11.01 -1.10 20.54
N SER A 135 10.35 -2.24 20.71
CA SER A 135 9.95 -3.15 19.64
C SER A 135 8.48 -3.48 19.83
N PRO A 136 7.58 -3.05 18.94
CA PRO A 136 6.19 -3.46 18.99
C PRO A 136 6.10 -4.98 18.77
N LYS A 137 5.15 -5.66 19.42
CA LYS A 137 4.95 -7.10 19.22
C LYS A 137 4.67 -7.44 17.77
N LEU A 138 3.90 -6.57 17.10
CA LEU A 138 3.60 -6.67 15.67
C LEU A 138 3.58 -5.25 15.06
N LEU A 139 4.27 -5.07 13.94
CA LEU A 139 4.24 -3.85 13.14
C LEU A 139 3.61 -4.17 11.79
N VAL A 140 2.47 -3.55 11.48
CA VAL A 140 1.77 -3.69 10.19
C VAL A 140 1.64 -2.34 9.54
N ALA A 141 2.54 -2.05 8.62
CA ALA A 141 2.71 -0.74 8.00
C ALA A 141 1.76 -0.50 6.81
N GLN A 142 1.42 0.78 6.63
CA GLN A 142 0.60 1.26 5.52
C GLN A 142 1.43 1.57 4.27
N ASN A 143 2.40 0.72 3.89
CA ASN A 143 3.22 0.91 2.68
C ASN A 143 4.21 2.08 2.74
N ALA A 144 4.37 2.81 1.61
CA ALA A 144 5.25 3.96 1.42
C ALA A 144 6.70 3.66 1.83
N GLY A 145 7.20 4.24 2.92
CA GLY A 145 8.59 4.06 3.34
C GLY A 145 8.99 2.62 3.65
N TYR A 146 8.02 1.78 4.02
CA TYR A 146 8.22 0.36 4.34
C TYR A 146 8.26 -0.55 3.10
N THR A 147 8.07 0.00 1.90
CA THR A 147 8.21 -0.70 0.61
C THR A 147 9.23 -0.03 -0.30
N ASP A 148 9.96 0.97 0.20
CA ASP A 148 11.06 1.60 -0.54
C ASP A 148 12.07 0.53 -0.98
N PRO A 149 12.57 0.54 -2.23
CA PRO A 149 13.52 -0.47 -2.72
C PRO A 149 14.80 -0.59 -1.89
N LYS A 150 15.17 0.46 -1.16
CA LYS A 150 16.36 0.47 -0.29
C LYS A 150 16.02 0.17 1.18
N PHE A 151 14.74 -0.02 1.54
CA PHE A 151 14.31 -0.16 2.92
C PHE A 151 15.09 -1.24 3.68
N ILE A 152 15.10 -2.46 3.14
CA ILE A 152 15.77 -3.60 3.78
C ILE A 152 17.30 -3.35 3.86
N ALA A 153 17.90 -2.90 2.75
CA ALA A 153 19.35 -2.66 2.73
C ALA A 153 19.77 -1.53 3.70
N THR A 154 18.93 -0.51 3.85
CA THR A 154 19.22 0.64 4.73
C THR A 154 18.96 0.31 6.21
N MET A 155 17.89 -0.43 6.50
CA MET A 155 17.50 -0.71 7.88
C MET A 155 18.12 -1.97 8.47
N GLY A 156 18.63 -2.88 7.61
CA GLY A 156 19.26 -4.13 8.04
C GLY A 156 18.35 -4.94 8.98
N SER A 157 18.89 -5.39 10.11
CA SER A 157 18.13 -6.17 11.10
C SER A 157 16.93 -5.46 11.70
N LYS A 158 16.87 -4.12 11.66
CA LYS A 158 15.72 -3.36 12.15
C LYS A 158 14.48 -3.48 11.24
N ALA A 159 14.67 -3.93 10.00
CA ALA A 159 13.56 -4.22 9.08
C ALA A 159 12.95 -5.60 9.33
N GLU A 160 13.67 -6.51 10.00
CA GLU A 160 13.24 -7.91 10.15
C GLU A 160 11.90 -7.99 10.91
N GLY A 161 10.99 -8.82 10.41
CA GLY A 161 9.66 -8.98 10.98
C GLY A 161 8.64 -7.89 10.63
N VAL A 162 9.06 -6.77 10.03
CA VAL A 162 8.14 -5.71 9.60
C VAL A 162 7.18 -6.26 8.55
N ILE A 163 5.87 -6.15 8.83
CA ILE A 163 4.81 -6.45 7.87
C ILE A 163 4.37 -5.14 7.21
N THR A 164 4.13 -5.18 5.92
CA THR A 164 3.58 -4.03 5.19
C THR A 164 2.58 -4.47 4.14
N ARG A 165 1.56 -3.66 3.91
CA ARG A 165 0.64 -3.91 2.80
C ARG A 165 1.30 -3.55 1.47
N SER A 166 0.99 -4.29 0.44
CA SER A 166 1.43 -4.00 -0.92
C SER A 166 0.41 -4.54 -1.93
N PRO A 167 0.30 -4.00 -3.12
CA PRO A 167 -0.40 -4.65 -4.22
C PRO A 167 0.52 -5.56 -5.06
N PHE A 168 1.80 -5.69 -4.71
CA PHE A 168 2.79 -6.42 -5.52
C PHE A 168 3.94 -6.95 -4.66
N ASN A 169 4.42 -8.15 -4.99
CA ASN A 169 5.72 -8.67 -4.59
C ASN A 169 6.25 -9.56 -5.71
N THR A 170 7.56 -9.62 -5.87
CA THR A 170 8.22 -10.44 -6.91
C THR A 170 8.04 -11.95 -6.70
N ASP A 171 7.83 -12.42 -5.47
CA ASP A 171 7.59 -13.84 -5.15
C ASP A 171 6.26 -14.36 -5.71
N LEU A 172 5.33 -13.46 -6.07
CA LEU A 172 4.10 -13.81 -6.79
C LEU A 172 4.36 -14.34 -8.21
N ALA A 173 5.60 -14.22 -8.73
CA ALA A 173 5.98 -14.87 -10.00
C ALA A 173 5.75 -16.39 -10.00
N LYS A 174 5.68 -17.01 -8.82
CA LYS A 174 5.31 -18.44 -8.68
C LYS A 174 3.89 -18.75 -9.15
N THR A 175 2.98 -17.80 -9.05
CA THR A 175 1.56 -17.95 -9.43
C THR A 175 1.16 -17.06 -10.60
N ILE A 176 1.93 -16.02 -10.89
CA ILE A 176 1.75 -15.09 -12.01
C ILE A 176 3.06 -15.04 -12.80
N PRO A 177 3.31 -15.99 -13.73
CA PRO A 177 4.59 -16.10 -14.44
C PRO A 177 5.01 -14.83 -15.20
N LEU A 178 4.04 -14.04 -15.69
CA LEU A 178 4.28 -12.77 -16.38
C LEU A 178 5.11 -11.79 -15.53
N ILE A 179 5.04 -11.86 -14.19
CA ILE A 179 5.88 -11.05 -13.29
C ILE A 179 7.36 -11.33 -13.55
N GLY A 180 7.73 -12.60 -13.75
CA GLY A 180 9.14 -12.98 -14.03
C GLY A 180 9.66 -12.37 -15.32
N ASP A 181 8.84 -12.37 -16.37
CA ASP A 181 9.21 -11.83 -17.68
C ASP A 181 9.35 -10.29 -17.64
N ILE A 182 8.37 -9.62 -17.06
CA ILE A 182 8.40 -8.15 -16.93
C ILE A 182 9.52 -7.72 -15.97
N ASN A 183 9.78 -8.45 -14.88
CA ASN A 183 10.90 -8.16 -13.99
C ASN A 183 12.25 -8.28 -14.71
N ARG A 184 12.41 -9.28 -15.58
CA ARG A 184 13.63 -9.46 -16.38
C ARG A 184 13.84 -8.27 -17.33
N LEU A 185 12.78 -7.81 -17.99
CA LEU A 185 12.82 -6.60 -18.83
C LEU A 185 13.12 -5.34 -18.00
N PHE A 186 12.45 -5.17 -16.88
CA PHE A 186 12.66 -4.04 -15.98
C PHE A 186 14.13 -3.96 -15.50
N LYS A 187 14.74 -5.09 -15.11
CA LYS A 187 16.16 -5.13 -14.72
C LYS A 187 17.10 -4.60 -15.79
N LYS A 188 16.86 -4.92 -17.07
CA LYS A 188 17.69 -4.44 -18.18
C LYS A 188 17.69 -2.89 -18.29
N HIS A 189 16.59 -2.23 -17.94
CA HIS A 189 16.41 -0.79 -18.10
C HIS A 189 16.50 0.01 -16.79
N SER A 190 16.59 -0.67 -15.63
CA SER A 190 16.60 -0.03 -14.31
C SER A 190 17.96 -0.06 -13.60
N GLY A 191 19.05 -0.43 -14.32
CA GLY A 191 20.36 -0.63 -13.69
C GLY A 191 20.41 -1.87 -12.77
N GLY A 192 19.73 -2.96 -13.15
CA GLY A 192 19.74 -4.23 -12.44
C GLY A 192 18.77 -4.35 -11.27
N ARG A 193 17.93 -3.32 -11.01
CA ARG A 193 16.97 -3.34 -9.90
C ARG A 193 15.79 -4.25 -10.22
N ASP A 194 15.32 -4.96 -9.19
CA ASP A 194 14.06 -5.70 -9.28
C ASP A 194 12.84 -4.76 -9.36
N LEU A 195 11.80 -5.25 -10.02
CA LEU A 195 10.49 -4.61 -10.01
C LEU A 195 9.98 -4.57 -8.56
N SER A 196 9.42 -3.43 -8.16
CA SER A 196 8.87 -3.22 -6.83
C SER A 196 7.44 -2.68 -6.92
N ASP A 197 6.83 -2.42 -5.78
CA ASP A 197 5.44 -1.96 -5.65
C ASP A 197 5.08 -0.79 -6.60
N VAL A 198 5.80 0.32 -6.52
CA VAL A 198 5.48 1.54 -7.29
C VAL A 198 5.60 1.33 -8.80
N PRO A 199 6.73 0.78 -9.35
CA PRO A 199 6.82 0.48 -10.76
C PRO A 199 5.78 -0.51 -11.26
N ALA A 200 5.41 -1.53 -10.47
CA ALA A 200 4.40 -2.51 -10.87
C ALA A 200 3.01 -1.88 -11.01
N ARG A 201 2.65 -1.00 -10.09
CA ARG A 201 1.38 -0.24 -10.17
C ARG A 201 1.37 0.76 -11.34
N ALA A 202 2.48 1.46 -11.55
CA ALA A 202 2.63 2.39 -12.67
C ALA A 202 2.50 1.65 -14.01
N PHE A 203 3.16 0.49 -14.15
CA PHE A 203 3.02 -0.38 -15.31
C PHE A 203 1.57 -0.81 -15.54
N THR A 204 0.87 -1.24 -14.49
CA THR A 204 -0.55 -1.62 -14.58
C THR A 204 -1.42 -0.45 -15.05
N GLY A 205 -1.17 0.77 -14.53
CA GLY A 205 -1.86 1.98 -14.96
C GLY A 205 -1.60 2.33 -16.42
N PHE A 206 -0.33 2.22 -16.85
CA PHE A 206 0.06 2.44 -18.24
C PHE A 206 -0.62 1.43 -19.18
N MET A 207 -0.62 0.15 -18.84
CA MET A 207 -1.27 -0.89 -19.64
C MET A 207 -2.78 -0.67 -19.75
N ALA A 208 -3.44 -0.26 -18.67
CA ALA A 208 -4.86 0.09 -18.70
C ALA A 208 -5.14 1.28 -19.65
N LEU A 209 -4.28 2.30 -19.64
CA LEU A 209 -4.38 3.44 -20.54
C LEU A 209 -4.13 3.01 -22.00
N ALA A 210 -3.10 2.22 -22.26
CA ALA A 210 -2.77 1.73 -23.61
C ALA A 210 -3.93 0.89 -24.18
N GLN A 211 -4.52 0.02 -23.36
CA GLN A 211 -5.70 -0.77 -23.74
C GLN A 211 -6.89 0.15 -24.06
N ALA A 212 -7.12 1.20 -23.27
CA ALA A 212 -8.21 2.14 -23.51
C ALA A 212 -8.02 2.94 -24.81
N ILE A 213 -6.79 3.34 -25.12
CA ILE A 213 -6.45 4.00 -26.39
C ILE A 213 -6.70 3.05 -27.57
N ASN A 214 -6.28 1.80 -27.45
CA ASN A 214 -6.49 0.77 -28.47
C ASN A 214 -7.99 0.53 -28.72
N VAL A 215 -8.78 0.40 -27.67
CA VAL A 215 -10.24 0.23 -27.75
C VAL A 215 -10.93 1.48 -28.33
N ALA A 216 -10.45 2.69 -27.97
CA ALA A 216 -10.99 3.93 -28.50
C ALA A 216 -10.69 4.12 -30.01
N GLY A 217 -9.62 3.48 -30.51
CA GLY A 217 -9.14 3.68 -31.90
C GLY A 217 -8.81 5.15 -32.18
N SER A 218 -8.53 5.95 -31.15
CA SER A 218 -8.40 7.41 -31.25
C SER A 218 -7.50 7.94 -30.15
N THR A 219 -6.85 9.09 -30.41
CA THR A 219 -6.12 9.87 -29.40
C THR A 219 -6.96 11.02 -28.82
N ASP A 220 -8.23 11.12 -29.21
CA ASP A 220 -9.15 12.09 -28.64
C ASP A 220 -9.37 11.79 -27.14
N PRO A 221 -9.14 12.80 -26.25
CA PRO A 221 -9.23 12.57 -24.81
C PRO A 221 -10.61 12.11 -24.34
N LYS A 222 -11.69 12.55 -25.02
CA LYS A 222 -13.05 12.17 -24.65
C LYS A 222 -13.33 10.71 -25.04
N ALA A 223 -12.84 10.27 -26.21
CA ALA A 223 -12.94 8.89 -26.65
C ALA A 223 -12.16 7.96 -25.68
N ILE A 224 -10.94 8.34 -25.28
CA ILE A 224 -10.13 7.60 -24.31
C ILE A 224 -10.83 7.55 -22.92
N GLN A 225 -11.40 8.67 -22.45
CA GLN A 225 -12.16 8.71 -21.19
C GLN A 225 -13.35 7.74 -21.24
N THR A 226 -14.08 7.71 -22.34
CA THR A 226 -15.20 6.80 -22.54
C THR A 226 -14.73 5.35 -22.57
N ALA A 227 -13.62 5.05 -23.26
CA ALA A 227 -13.02 3.71 -23.27
C ALA A 227 -12.59 3.28 -21.85
N LEU A 228 -11.87 4.14 -21.11
CA LEU A 228 -11.48 3.85 -19.71
C LEU A 228 -12.69 3.52 -18.82
N GLN A 229 -13.80 4.26 -18.98
CA GLN A 229 -15.00 4.00 -18.18
C GLN A 229 -15.63 2.63 -18.46
N ASN A 230 -15.37 2.03 -19.64
CA ASN A 230 -16.00 0.81 -20.11
C ASN A 230 -15.05 -0.39 -20.21
N ILE A 231 -13.73 -0.23 -20.08
CA ILE A 231 -12.81 -1.37 -20.16
C ILE A 231 -13.08 -2.38 -19.03
N ASP A 232 -12.86 -3.65 -19.36
CA ASP A 232 -12.85 -4.76 -18.42
C ASP A 232 -11.69 -5.70 -18.78
N ILE A 233 -10.53 -5.47 -18.12
CA ILE A 233 -9.29 -6.21 -18.34
C ILE A 233 -9.27 -7.38 -17.37
N GLY A 234 -9.03 -8.60 -17.89
CA GLY A 234 -8.88 -9.81 -17.08
C GLY A 234 -7.54 -9.88 -16.34
N PRO A 235 -7.41 -10.79 -15.38
CA PRO A 235 -6.20 -10.93 -14.57
C PRO A 235 -4.99 -11.48 -15.34
N GLU A 236 -5.20 -12.17 -16.46
CA GLU A 236 -4.19 -12.89 -17.25
C GLU A 236 -3.12 -11.96 -17.85
N THR A 237 -3.43 -10.68 -18.02
CA THR A 237 -2.51 -9.67 -18.59
C THR A 237 -1.87 -8.79 -17.53
N LEU A 238 -2.13 -9.06 -16.24
CA LEU A 238 -1.66 -8.24 -15.15
C LEU A 238 -0.43 -8.83 -14.46
N ILE A 239 0.44 -7.93 -13.96
CA ILE A 239 1.58 -8.28 -13.10
C ILE A 239 1.30 -8.03 -11.61
N VAL A 240 0.06 -7.79 -11.27
CA VAL A 240 -0.43 -7.59 -9.90
C VAL A 240 -1.54 -8.58 -9.61
N PRO A 241 -1.76 -9.01 -8.35
CA PRO A 241 -2.72 -10.06 -8.02
C PRO A 241 -4.18 -9.55 -8.02
N TYR A 242 -4.50 -8.58 -8.90
CA TYR A 242 -5.86 -8.10 -9.04
C TYR A 242 -6.72 -9.11 -9.79
N ARG A 243 -8.02 -9.06 -9.56
CA ARG A 243 -9.01 -9.83 -10.32
C ARG A 243 -9.26 -9.23 -11.71
N GLY A 244 -8.61 -8.10 -12.01
CA GLY A 244 -8.75 -7.38 -13.27
C GLY A 244 -8.64 -5.86 -13.08
N VAL A 245 -8.92 -5.12 -14.17
CA VAL A 245 -9.10 -3.67 -14.13
C VAL A 245 -10.47 -3.33 -14.73
N LYS A 246 -11.37 -2.83 -13.90
CA LYS A 246 -12.68 -2.32 -14.27
C LYS A 246 -13.02 -1.13 -13.40
N PHE A 247 -13.26 0.02 -14.02
CA PHE A 247 -13.53 1.23 -13.27
C PHE A 247 -15.02 1.36 -12.93
N GLY A 248 -15.31 1.68 -11.67
CA GLY A 248 -16.62 2.11 -11.21
C GLY A 248 -16.95 3.54 -11.71
N LYS A 249 -18.17 4.00 -11.43
CA LYS A 249 -18.64 5.34 -11.82
C LYS A 249 -17.77 6.47 -11.25
N ASP A 250 -17.08 6.21 -10.15
CA ASP A 250 -16.16 7.13 -9.47
C ASP A 250 -14.70 7.03 -9.96
N GLY A 251 -14.42 6.21 -10.99
CA GLY A 251 -13.09 5.98 -11.52
C GLY A 251 -12.20 5.07 -10.68
N GLN A 252 -12.71 4.46 -9.60
CA GLN A 252 -11.97 3.45 -8.82
C GLN A 252 -12.01 2.09 -9.53
N ASN A 253 -10.86 1.41 -9.63
CA ASN A 253 -10.86 0.01 -10.03
C ASN A 253 -11.58 -0.85 -8.98
N THR A 254 -12.62 -1.57 -9.39
CA THR A 254 -13.46 -2.42 -8.54
C THR A 254 -12.97 -3.86 -8.41
N LYS A 255 -11.91 -4.24 -9.16
CA LYS A 255 -11.34 -5.60 -9.19
C LYS A 255 -9.97 -5.67 -8.52
N THR A 256 -9.67 -4.72 -7.62
CA THR A 256 -8.40 -4.66 -6.91
C THR A 256 -8.23 -5.80 -5.89
N ARG A 257 -6.97 -6.09 -5.56
CA ARG A 257 -6.58 -6.98 -4.45
C ARG A 257 -5.25 -6.51 -3.89
N GLY A 258 -5.13 -6.48 -2.56
CA GLY A 258 -3.87 -6.27 -1.86
C GLY A 258 -3.28 -7.57 -1.36
N ILE A 259 -2.03 -7.51 -0.93
CA ILE A 259 -1.30 -8.53 -0.17
C ILE A 259 -0.68 -7.89 1.06
N LEU A 260 -0.31 -8.72 2.05
CA LEU A 260 0.67 -8.35 3.06
C LEU A 260 1.96 -9.11 2.78
N MET A 261 3.06 -8.42 2.90
CA MET A 261 4.39 -9.01 2.85
C MET A 261 5.15 -8.69 4.13
N GLN A 262 6.00 -9.60 4.55
CA GLN A 262 6.84 -9.47 5.73
C GLN A 262 8.31 -9.54 5.32
N VAL A 263 9.15 -8.77 5.99
CA VAL A 263 10.61 -8.93 5.86
C VAL A 263 11.02 -10.18 6.63
N GLN A 264 11.55 -11.16 5.93
CA GLN A 264 12.03 -12.43 6.47
C GLN A 264 13.40 -12.75 5.86
N ASN A 265 14.42 -12.89 6.71
CA ASN A 265 15.79 -13.15 6.28
C ASN A 265 16.29 -12.14 5.23
N GLY A 266 16.00 -10.86 5.44
CA GLY A 266 16.42 -9.77 4.56
C GLY A 266 15.70 -9.71 3.21
N LYS A 267 14.51 -10.32 3.07
CA LYS A 267 13.69 -10.30 1.84
C LYS A 267 12.23 -10.10 2.17
N TYR A 268 11.48 -9.49 1.26
CA TYR A 268 10.03 -9.48 1.34
C TYR A 268 9.45 -10.83 0.94
N CYS A 269 8.68 -11.44 1.82
CA CYS A 269 7.89 -12.64 1.57
C CYS A 269 6.41 -12.30 1.66
N THR A 270 5.61 -12.71 0.69
CA THR A 270 4.15 -12.59 0.76
C THR A 270 3.62 -13.53 1.85
N VAL A 271 2.89 -12.98 2.83
CA VAL A 271 2.40 -13.72 4.00
C VAL A 271 0.88 -13.71 4.13
N TYR A 272 0.16 -12.89 3.34
CA TYR A 272 -1.29 -12.86 3.37
C TYR A 272 -1.87 -12.23 2.08
N PRO A 273 -3.06 -12.67 1.57
CA PRO A 273 -3.80 -13.86 2.03
C PRO A 273 -3.04 -15.16 1.75
N PHE A 274 -3.32 -16.17 2.56
CA PHE A 274 -2.71 -17.51 2.46
C PHE A 274 -3.22 -18.27 1.24
#